data_90eb2194c3fe0fcea991443d3c4ce0ca
#
_entry.id   90eb2194c3fe0fcea991443d3c4ce0ca
#
_cell.length_a   1.000
_cell.length_b   1.000
_cell.length_c   1.000
_cell.angle_alpha   90.00
_cell.angle_beta   90.00
_cell.angle_gamma   90.00
#
_symmetry.space_group_name_H-M   'P 1'
#
loop_
_entity.id
_entity.type
_entity.pdbx_description
1 polymer ?
#
loop_
_entity_poly.entity_id
_entity_poly.type
_entity_poly.pdbx_seq_one_letter_code
_entity_poly.pdbx_strand_id
1 'polypeptide(L)'
;MINNLSIKKKLLIYSFLIQAIILTIFSVSLYKALEISTLDKLQATLKVIILDITDDLLEKDKITNAILDEEKEYNFEPLYIRILDDNTHEMLIQTQNFPNNIEHDNNYLNKLKPSIITFEEQNDFLISRIKIDFHGEKNIIIEILTTKEILTSTLENILYILSFILPIILILAVIAGNFLIYKSFSPIENILFELKQINANDLSARLKTTKNEDEINQLINEVNNLLSRLESSFERISQFSSDASHELKTPLTIIRGEIEVTLRKERTTDEYKNALNNSLNELTLIEQTINDLLFLAKNEKDLILDKQENFYFDELIDESINEIKSFAKLHQVEINFVLEDSIEFKGFPNLLKIALKNALKNAIQFSHKNSQVIVKSYINDGIFNISIQDFGIGIPLNEQEKIFEKFYRTDKSRNKNSGGTGLGMSILKKIIDIHKGIIKIKSKENIGTTIILSF
;
A
#
# COMPACT_ATOMS: atom_id res chain seq x y z
N MET A 1 12.18 18.02 16.17
CA MET A 1 11.07 17.85 17.13
C MET A 1 9.77 17.28 16.51
N ILE A 2 9.41 17.62 15.28
CA ILE A 2 8.17 17.17 14.61
C ILE A 2 8.21 15.67 14.22
N ASN A 3 9.38 15.07 14.01
CA ASN A 3 9.50 13.67 13.56
C ASN A 3 8.96 12.62 14.55
N ASN A 4 8.90 12.91 15.83
CA ASN A 4 8.46 11.98 16.89
C ASN A 4 6.97 12.11 17.25
N LEU A 5 6.21 12.95 16.55
CA LEU A 5 4.77 13.12 16.78
C LEU A 5 3.96 12.07 16.05
N SER A 6 2.79 11.70 16.60
CA SER A 6 1.83 10.85 15.91
C SER A 6 1.36 11.48 14.59
N ILE A 7 0.97 10.66 13.61
CA ILE A 7 0.47 11.10 12.30
C ILE A 7 -0.67 12.12 12.46
N LYS A 8 -1.61 11.87 13.39
CA LYS A 8 -2.72 12.79 13.71
C LYS A 8 -2.22 14.17 14.09
N LYS A 9 -1.22 14.25 14.99
CA LYS A 9 -0.64 15.54 15.43
C LYS A 9 0.12 16.24 14.31
N LYS A 10 0.84 15.50 13.47
CA LYS A 10 1.50 16.07 12.28
C LYS A 10 0.50 16.69 11.31
N LEU A 11 -0.58 15.99 10.99
CA LEU A 11 -1.63 16.48 10.11
C LEU A 11 -2.30 17.75 10.67
N LEU A 12 -2.57 17.80 11.98
CA LEU A 12 -3.10 19.02 12.63
C LEU A 12 -2.14 20.21 12.48
N ILE A 13 -0.85 20.01 12.74
CA ILE A 13 0.15 21.07 12.63
C ILE A 13 0.27 21.55 11.18
N TYR A 14 0.33 20.63 10.22
CA TYR A 14 0.43 21.01 8.79
C TYR A 14 -0.83 21.74 8.32
N SER A 15 -2.03 21.26 8.70
CA SER A 15 -3.29 21.93 8.39
C SER A 15 -3.32 23.33 8.97
N PHE A 16 -2.92 23.51 10.23
CA PHE A 16 -2.83 24.81 10.89
C PHE A 16 -1.87 25.75 10.16
N LEU A 17 -0.65 25.29 9.82
CA LEU A 17 0.34 26.11 9.14
C LEU A 17 -0.14 26.55 7.75
N ILE A 18 -0.72 25.64 6.98
CA ILE A 18 -1.27 25.94 5.65
C ILE A 18 -2.38 26.99 5.77
N GLN A 19 -3.30 26.80 6.70
CA GLN A 19 -4.41 27.75 6.94
C GLN A 19 -3.91 29.10 7.39
N ALA A 20 -2.93 29.16 8.30
CA ALA A 20 -2.31 30.41 8.74
C ALA A 20 -1.64 31.17 7.57
N ILE A 21 -0.92 30.47 6.71
CA ILE A 21 -0.28 31.05 5.51
C ILE A 21 -1.35 31.59 4.57
N ILE A 22 -2.40 30.83 4.25
CA ILE A 22 -3.49 31.25 3.36
C ILE A 22 -4.20 32.50 3.91
N LEU A 23 -4.53 32.49 5.21
CA LEU A 23 -5.19 33.61 5.85
C LEU A 23 -4.32 34.87 5.87
N THR A 24 -2.99 34.72 6.07
CA THR A 24 -2.05 35.85 6.02
C THR A 24 -1.97 36.43 4.60
N ILE A 25 -1.83 35.59 3.58
CA ILE A 25 -1.80 36.05 2.18
C ILE A 25 -3.11 36.74 1.82
N PHE A 26 -4.25 36.16 2.20
CA PHE A 26 -5.56 36.75 1.98
C PHE A 26 -5.69 38.14 2.64
N SER A 27 -5.28 38.26 3.89
CA SER A 27 -5.37 39.52 4.66
C SER A 27 -4.50 40.63 4.06
N VAL A 28 -3.26 40.29 3.65
CA VAL A 28 -2.36 41.26 3.00
C VAL A 28 -2.92 41.66 1.63
N SER A 29 -3.43 40.70 0.87
CA SER A 29 -4.05 40.98 -0.43
C SER A 29 -5.30 41.86 -0.31
N LEU A 30 -6.17 41.57 0.66
CA LEU A 30 -7.37 42.36 0.93
C LEU A 30 -7.02 43.78 1.35
N TYR A 31 -6.08 43.93 2.27
CA TYR A 31 -5.61 45.25 2.73
C TYR A 31 -5.11 46.09 1.55
N LYS A 32 -4.22 45.51 0.71
CA LYS A 32 -3.70 46.23 -0.48
C LYS A 32 -4.75 46.54 -1.53
N ALA A 33 -5.69 45.65 -1.77
CA ALA A 33 -6.79 45.90 -2.72
C ALA A 33 -7.70 47.05 -2.24
N LEU A 34 -7.96 47.11 -0.93
CA LEU A 34 -8.77 48.17 -0.35
C LEU A 34 -8.03 49.51 -0.32
N GLU A 35 -6.73 49.50 -0.01
CA GLU A 35 -5.87 50.71 -0.10
C GLU A 35 -5.94 51.33 -1.51
N ILE A 36 -5.69 50.54 -2.56
CA ILE A 36 -5.74 50.98 -3.94
C ILE A 36 -7.17 51.47 -4.32
N SER A 37 -8.18 50.67 -4.01
CA SER A 37 -9.56 51.01 -4.36
C SER A 37 -10.06 52.28 -3.68
N THR A 38 -9.65 52.52 -2.43
CA THR A 38 -10.04 53.73 -1.68
C THR A 38 -9.31 54.96 -2.23
N LEU A 39 -8.03 54.81 -2.55
CA LEU A 39 -7.21 55.86 -3.16
C LEU A 39 -7.78 56.26 -4.54
N ASP A 40 -8.09 55.26 -5.38
CA ASP A 40 -8.70 55.49 -6.71
C ASP A 40 -10.03 56.26 -6.62
N LYS A 41 -10.87 55.89 -5.63
CA LYS A 41 -12.15 56.61 -5.39
C LYS A 41 -11.90 58.05 -4.96
N LEU A 42 -10.92 58.26 -4.08
CA LEU A 42 -10.56 59.59 -3.60
C LEU A 42 -10.06 60.47 -4.76
N GLN A 43 -9.17 59.94 -5.62
CA GLN A 43 -8.70 60.60 -6.83
C GLN A 43 -9.84 60.89 -7.80
N ALA A 44 -10.75 59.96 -8.01
CA ALA A 44 -11.92 60.16 -8.89
C ALA A 44 -12.84 61.27 -8.36
N THR A 45 -13.06 61.33 -7.05
CA THR A 45 -13.85 62.41 -6.44
C THR A 45 -13.17 63.78 -6.62
N LEU A 46 -11.86 63.86 -6.29
CA LEU A 46 -11.09 65.11 -6.51
C LEU A 46 -11.07 65.52 -7.98
N LYS A 47 -11.03 64.57 -8.91
CA LYS A 47 -11.11 64.86 -10.35
C LYS A 47 -12.43 65.49 -10.74
N VAL A 48 -13.56 65.03 -10.21
CA VAL A 48 -14.88 65.62 -10.46
C VAL A 48 -14.92 67.04 -9.91
N ILE A 49 -14.51 67.24 -8.67
CA ILE A 49 -14.51 68.55 -8.00
C ILE A 49 -13.62 69.56 -8.72
N ILE A 50 -12.40 69.20 -9.15
CA ILE A 50 -11.48 70.14 -9.81
C ILE A 50 -11.99 70.53 -11.19
N LEU A 51 -12.70 69.66 -11.90
CA LEU A 51 -13.32 69.95 -13.17
C LEU A 51 -14.51 70.94 -13.00
N ASP A 52 -15.35 70.68 -12.02
CA ASP A 52 -16.51 71.51 -11.70
C ASP A 52 -16.07 72.93 -11.30
N ILE A 53 -15.09 73.03 -10.40
CA ILE A 53 -14.51 74.36 -10.06
C ILE A 53 -13.86 75.03 -11.27
N THR A 54 -13.27 74.28 -12.18
CA THR A 54 -12.69 74.81 -13.41
C THR A 54 -13.75 75.39 -14.31
N ASP A 55 -14.83 74.67 -14.51
CA ASP A 55 -15.97 75.14 -15.35
C ASP A 55 -16.62 76.35 -14.74
N ASP A 56 -16.86 76.40 -13.44
CA ASP A 56 -17.47 77.59 -12.76
C ASP A 56 -16.55 78.81 -12.81
N LEU A 57 -15.24 78.67 -12.73
CA LEU A 57 -14.30 79.77 -12.87
C LEU A 57 -14.26 80.35 -14.28
N LEU A 58 -14.41 79.47 -15.28
CA LEU A 58 -14.46 79.92 -16.69
C LEU A 58 -15.77 80.58 -17.03
N GLU A 59 -16.91 80.29 -16.36
CA GLU A 59 -18.25 80.92 -16.61
C GLU A 59 -18.39 82.26 -15.90
N LYS A 60 -17.87 82.44 -14.69
CA LYS A 60 -18.18 83.60 -13.83
C LYS A 60 -17.24 84.79 -13.96
N ASP A 61 -16.23 84.81 -14.83
CA ASP A 61 -15.33 85.89 -15.15
C ASP A 61 -14.59 86.60 -13.97
N LYS A 62 -14.68 86.06 -12.76
CA LYS A 62 -14.04 86.63 -11.57
C LYS A 62 -13.54 85.55 -10.62
N ILE A 63 -12.20 85.62 -10.27
CA ILE A 63 -11.53 84.75 -9.29
C ILE A 63 -11.95 85.14 -7.85
N THR A 64 -13.20 85.55 -7.62
CA THR A 64 -13.62 85.96 -6.28
C THR A 64 -14.79 85.10 -5.80
N ASN A 65 -14.81 84.78 -4.54
CA ASN A 65 -15.87 84.14 -3.73
C ASN A 65 -16.54 82.84 -4.23
N ALA A 66 -16.49 82.50 -5.54
CA ALA A 66 -17.03 81.22 -6.02
C ALA A 66 -16.45 80.01 -5.30
N ILE A 67 -15.14 80.06 -4.96
CA ILE A 67 -14.41 79.00 -4.28
C ILE A 67 -14.88 78.80 -2.84
N LEU A 68 -15.28 79.82 -2.14
CA LEU A 68 -15.74 79.76 -0.75
C LEU A 68 -17.14 79.16 -0.59
N ASP A 69 -18.01 79.29 -1.66
CA ASP A 69 -19.32 78.67 -1.66
C ASP A 69 -19.31 77.23 -2.03
N GLU A 70 -18.39 76.80 -2.89
CA GLU A 70 -18.21 75.36 -3.31
C GLU A 70 -17.68 74.52 -2.26
N GLU A 71 -16.79 74.98 -1.30
CA GLU A 71 -16.40 74.25 -0.11
C GLU A 71 -17.58 73.70 0.69
N LYS A 72 -18.74 74.44 0.64
CA LYS A 72 -19.96 74.04 1.36
C LYS A 72 -20.92 73.19 0.53
N GLU A 73 -20.79 73.23 -0.81
CA GLU A 73 -21.66 72.49 -1.71
C GLU A 73 -21.31 70.98 -1.83
N TYR A 74 -20.02 70.68 -1.70
CA TYR A 74 -19.53 69.26 -1.64
C TYR A 74 -19.58 68.77 -0.23
N ASN A 75 -20.40 67.80 0.06
CA ASN A 75 -20.44 67.04 1.34
C ASN A 75 -19.16 66.21 1.55
N PHE A 76 -17.99 66.77 1.19
CA PHE A 76 -16.69 66.08 1.24
C PHE A 76 -15.73 66.95 2.09
N GLU A 77 -15.70 66.67 3.36
CA GLU A 77 -14.84 67.40 4.34
C GLU A 77 -13.69 66.52 4.81
N PRO A 78 -12.48 67.09 4.98
CA PRO A 78 -12.05 68.45 4.66
C PRO A 78 -11.63 68.59 3.22
N LEU A 79 -12.09 69.66 2.56
CA LEU A 79 -11.68 70.04 1.24
C LEU A 79 -10.99 71.41 1.31
N TYR A 80 -9.81 71.52 0.75
CA TYR A 80 -9.06 72.75 0.70
C TYR A 80 -8.78 73.11 -0.74
N ILE A 81 -9.04 74.37 -1.12
CA ILE A 81 -8.88 74.85 -2.47
C ILE A 81 -7.95 76.06 -2.48
N ARG A 82 -7.00 76.08 -3.43
CA ARG A 82 -6.07 77.16 -3.63
C ARG A 82 -5.88 77.39 -5.14
N ILE A 83 -5.83 78.68 -5.53
CA ILE A 83 -5.50 79.08 -6.88
C ILE A 83 -4.18 79.87 -6.87
N LEU A 84 -3.26 79.51 -7.75
CA LEU A 84 -1.94 80.06 -7.90
C LEU A 84 -1.83 80.69 -9.30
N ASP A 85 -1.06 81.78 -9.42
CA ASP A 85 -0.59 82.31 -10.68
C ASP A 85 0.50 81.39 -11.28
N ASP A 86 0.36 80.96 -12.53
CA ASP A 86 1.31 80.08 -13.18
C ASP A 86 2.69 80.66 -13.37
N ASN A 87 2.84 81.97 -13.52
CA ASN A 87 4.11 82.66 -13.82
C ASN A 87 4.88 83.03 -12.55
N THR A 88 4.13 83.56 -11.56
CA THR A 88 4.77 84.00 -10.28
C THR A 88 4.70 83.01 -9.19
N HIS A 89 3.81 81.96 -9.33
CA HIS A 89 3.45 81.00 -8.31
C HIS A 89 2.91 81.64 -7.02
N GLU A 90 2.52 82.95 -7.10
CA GLU A 90 1.93 83.64 -5.98
C GLU A 90 0.47 83.17 -5.80
N MET A 91 0.02 83.12 -4.55
CA MET A 91 -1.31 82.74 -4.19
C MET A 91 -2.30 83.84 -4.56
N LEU A 92 -3.28 83.46 -5.39
CA LEU A 92 -4.35 84.43 -5.75
C LEU A 92 -5.53 84.35 -4.76
N ILE A 93 -5.91 83.16 -4.40
CA ILE A 93 -7.05 82.91 -3.47
C ILE A 93 -6.82 81.53 -2.79
N GLN A 94 -7.26 81.41 -1.57
CA GLN A 94 -7.31 80.10 -0.86
C GLN A 94 -8.47 80.05 0.14
N THR A 95 -8.96 78.85 0.48
CA THR A 95 -9.93 78.62 1.55
C THR A 95 -9.37 78.97 2.94
N GLN A 96 -10.24 79.34 3.90
CA GLN A 96 -9.82 79.90 5.22
C GLN A 96 -8.90 79.04 6.06
N ASN A 97 -9.05 77.75 5.99
CA ASN A 97 -8.29 76.80 6.83
C ASN A 97 -7.26 76.02 6.04
N PHE A 98 -6.72 76.61 4.96
CA PHE A 98 -5.74 75.89 4.13
C PHE A 98 -4.50 75.53 4.94
N PRO A 99 -3.98 74.26 4.84
CA PRO A 99 -2.88 73.79 5.65
C PRO A 99 -1.56 74.54 5.32
N ASN A 100 -0.91 75.05 6.35
CA ASN A 100 0.37 75.78 6.22
C ASN A 100 1.58 74.94 5.89
N ASN A 101 1.45 73.61 5.97
CA ASN A 101 2.55 72.64 5.86
C ASN A 101 2.77 72.13 4.44
N ILE A 102 2.08 72.71 3.45
CA ILE A 102 2.22 72.28 2.06
C ILE A 102 3.18 73.18 1.33
N GLU A 103 4.36 72.64 1.12
CA GLU A 103 5.41 73.30 0.35
C GLU A 103 5.19 73.14 -1.14
N HIS A 104 5.44 74.25 -1.89
CA HIS A 104 5.39 74.22 -3.35
C HIS A 104 6.76 73.84 -3.88
N ASP A 105 6.80 72.73 -4.62
CA ASP A 105 7.95 72.51 -5.51
C ASP A 105 7.73 73.23 -6.82
N ASN A 106 8.35 74.40 -6.93
CA ASN A 106 8.29 75.20 -8.14
C ASN A 106 8.74 74.48 -9.40
N ASN A 107 9.65 73.50 -9.27
CA ASN A 107 10.05 72.65 -10.39
C ASN A 107 8.95 71.68 -10.84
N TYR A 108 8.10 71.29 -9.93
CA TYR A 108 6.95 70.43 -10.25
C TYR A 108 5.83 71.24 -10.92
N LEU A 109 5.51 72.44 -10.39
CA LEU A 109 4.48 73.30 -10.94
C LEU A 109 4.82 73.71 -12.38
N ASN A 110 6.06 74.01 -12.69
CA ASN A 110 6.54 74.35 -14.04
C ASN A 110 6.40 73.19 -15.06
N LYS A 111 6.26 71.98 -14.62
CA LYS A 111 6.12 70.77 -15.47
C LYS A 111 4.65 70.44 -15.76
N LEU A 112 3.70 71.11 -15.13
CA LEU A 112 2.28 70.88 -15.35
C LEU A 112 1.89 71.19 -16.80
N LYS A 113 1.23 70.24 -17.44
CA LYS A 113 0.71 70.46 -18.79
C LYS A 113 -0.70 71.04 -18.69
N PRO A 114 -1.05 72.00 -19.58
CA PRO A 114 -2.40 72.55 -19.58
C PRO A 114 -3.50 71.51 -19.74
N SER A 115 -4.58 71.63 -19.00
CA SER A 115 -5.78 70.78 -18.99
C SER A 115 -5.55 69.34 -18.60
N ILE A 116 -4.38 68.99 -17.99
CA ILE A 116 -4.12 67.68 -17.45
C ILE A 116 -4.17 67.75 -15.94
N ILE A 117 -5.04 66.89 -15.35
CA ILE A 117 -5.12 66.74 -13.89
C ILE A 117 -4.01 65.81 -13.42
N THR A 118 -3.24 66.25 -12.44
CA THR A 118 -2.18 65.48 -11.78
C THR A 118 -2.54 65.28 -10.33
N PHE A 119 -2.14 64.10 -9.78
CA PHE A 119 -2.32 63.80 -8.37
C PHE A 119 -0.92 63.64 -7.72
N GLU A 120 -0.79 64.19 -6.55
CA GLU A 120 0.42 64.04 -5.71
C GLU A 120 0.03 63.77 -4.27
N GLU A 121 0.76 62.87 -3.64
CA GLU A 121 0.64 62.60 -2.21
C GLU A 121 1.74 63.34 -1.46
N GLN A 122 1.36 64.28 -0.59
CA GLN A 122 2.31 65.02 0.24
C GLN A 122 1.84 64.97 1.70
N ASN A 123 2.68 64.37 2.57
CA ASN A 123 2.30 64.13 3.97
C ASN A 123 0.95 63.39 4.11
N ASP A 124 0.02 63.92 4.86
CA ASP A 124 -1.31 63.35 5.08
C ASP A 124 -2.35 63.84 4.07
N PHE A 125 -1.91 64.53 3.01
CA PHE A 125 -2.82 65.08 2.01
C PHE A 125 -2.63 64.41 0.65
N LEU A 126 -3.77 64.30 -0.07
CA LEU A 126 -3.84 64.04 -1.49
C LEU A 126 -4.13 65.32 -2.21
N ILE A 127 -3.27 65.74 -3.13
CA ILE A 127 -3.34 67.00 -3.86
C ILE A 127 -3.70 66.70 -5.31
N SER A 128 -4.71 67.33 -5.81
CA SER A 128 -5.09 67.34 -7.25
C SER A 128 -4.74 68.70 -7.82
N ARG A 129 -4.08 68.77 -8.97
CA ARG A 129 -3.70 70.03 -9.64
C ARG A 129 -4.11 69.97 -11.08
N ILE A 130 -4.61 71.15 -11.57
CA ILE A 130 -4.86 71.41 -12.99
C ILE A 130 -4.31 72.80 -13.35
N LYS A 131 -3.69 72.92 -14.52
CA LYS A 131 -3.31 74.18 -15.11
C LYS A 131 -4.31 74.54 -16.19
N ILE A 132 -4.87 75.72 -16.12
CA ILE A 132 -5.86 76.23 -17.10
C ILE A 132 -5.44 77.54 -17.62
N ASP A 133 -5.87 77.89 -18.88
CA ASP A 133 -5.79 79.20 -19.45
C ASP A 133 -7.07 79.98 -19.07
N PHE A 134 -6.91 81.06 -18.33
CA PHE A 134 -7.98 81.85 -17.86
C PHE A 134 -8.16 83.07 -18.80
N HIS A 135 -9.16 83.03 -19.73
CA HIS A 135 -9.50 84.03 -20.72
C HIS A 135 -8.39 84.48 -21.67
N GLY A 136 -7.36 83.69 -21.90
CA GLY A 136 -6.25 84.08 -22.81
C GLY A 136 -5.29 85.12 -22.25
N GLU A 137 -5.57 85.65 -21.06
CA GLU A 137 -4.76 86.71 -20.44
C GLU A 137 -3.73 86.15 -19.43
N LYS A 138 -4.09 85.02 -18.76
CA LYS A 138 -3.27 84.49 -17.63
C LYS A 138 -3.48 82.99 -17.43
N ASN A 139 -2.42 82.24 -17.27
CA ASN A 139 -2.56 80.91 -16.85
C ASN A 139 -2.64 80.84 -15.32
N ILE A 140 -3.49 79.96 -14.80
CA ILE A 140 -3.66 79.70 -13.37
C ILE A 140 -3.55 78.23 -13.07
N ILE A 141 -3.15 77.92 -11.86
CA ILE A 141 -3.07 76.54 -11.33
C ILE A 141 -4.07 76.41 -10.20
N ILE A 142 -5.06 75.52 -10.38
CA ILE A 142 -5.99 75.15 -9.33
C ILE A 142 -5.45 73.97 -8.59
N GLU A 143 -5.33 74.08 -7.27
CA GLU A 143 -4.97 72.99 -6.37
C GLU A 143 -6.14 72.68 -5.44
N ILE A 144 -6.48 71.42 -5.36
CA ILE A 144 -7.47 70.91 -4.44
C ILE A 144 -6.82 69.85 -3.58
N LEU A 145 -6.94 69.98 -2.27
CA LEU A 145 -6.39 69.10 -1.28
C LEU A 145 -7.46 68.47 -0.44
N THR A 146 -7.25 67.25 -0.09
CA THR A 146 -8.04 66.58 0.95
C THR A 146 -7.13 65.75 1.86
N THR A 147 -7.57 65.49 3.06
CA THR A 147 -6.81 64.62 3.98
C THR A 147 -6.97 63.13 3.60
N LYS A 148 -5.92 62.35 3.81
CA LYS A 148 -6.00 60.90 3.73
C LYS A 148 -6.62 60.26 4.96
N GLU A 149 -7.19 61.02 5.87
CA GLU A 149 -7.77 60.54 7.13
C GLU A 149 -8.90 59.51 6.91
N ILE A 150 -9.73 59.73 5.88
CA ILE A 150 -10.76 58.75 5.49
C ILE A 150 -10.12 57.43 5.01
N LEU A 151 -9.02 57.50 4.28
CA LEU A 151 -8.27 56.31 3.85
C LEU A 151 -7.66 55.59 5.05
N THR A 152 -6.95 56.33 5.93
CA THR A 152 -6.27 55.74 7.08
C THR A 152 -7.26 55.16 8.09
N SER A 153 -8.35 55.87 8.40
CA SER A 153 -9.37 55.37 9.30
C SER A 153 -10.08 54.11 8.78
N THR A 154 -10.35 54.09 7.47
CA THR A 154 -10.94 52.89 6.83
C THR A 154 -10.00 51.71 6.91
N LEU A 155 -8.70 51.87 6.63
CA LEU A 155 -7.68 50.81 6.73
C LEU A 155 -7.45 50.34 8.17
N GLU A 156 -7.45 51.27 9.12
CA GLU A 156 -7.36 50.95 10.55
C GLU A 156 -8.56 50.09 11.02
N ASN A 157 -9.77 50.50 10.66
CA ASN A 157 -10.98 49.74 10.98
C ASN A 157 -10.93 48.31 10.42
N ILE A 158 -10.43 48.16 9.21
CA ILE A 158 -10.25 46.82 8.59
C ILE A 158 -9.19 46.00 9.35
N LEU A 159 -8.06 46.59 9.74
CA LEU A 159 -7.06 45.94 10.56
C LEU A 159 -7.64 45.46 11.91
N TYR A 160 -8.44 46.28 12.58
CA TYR A 160 -9.14 45.87 13.81
C TYR A 160 -10.08 44.69 13.54
N ILE A 161 -10.93 44.75 12.51
CA ILE A 161 -11.82 43.65 12.15
C ILE A 161 -11.05 42.38 11.87
N LEU A 162 -10.00 42.45 11.06
CA LEU A 162 -9.16 41.29 10.73
C LEU A 162 -8.47 40.71 11.98
N SER A 163 -7.99 41.57 12.91
CA SER A 163 -7.32 41.13 14.12
C SER A 163 -8.21 40.30 15.05
N PHE A 164 -9.54 40.51 15.02
CA PHE A 164 -10.51 39.70 15.78
C PHE A 164 -11.03 38.51 15.01
N ILE A 165 -11.31 38.65 13.71
CA ILE A 165 -11.93 37.59 12.91
C ILE A 165 -10.92 36.47 12.59
N LEU A 166 -9.66 36.79 12.27
CA LEU A 166 -8.67 35.80 11.89
C LEU A 166 -8.37 34.75 12.98
N PRO A 167 -8.14 35.13 14.25
CA PRO A 167 -7.96 34.15 15.31
C PRO A 167 -9.18 33.24 15.51
N ILE A 168 -10.39 33.79 15.38
CA ILE A 168 -11.64 33.02 15.51
C ILE A 168 -11.74 31.97 14.41
N ILE A 169 -11.50 32.37 13.15
CA ILE A 169 -11.50 31.44 12.01
C ILE A 169 -10.45 30.35 12.23
N LEU A 170 -9.27 30.70 12.70
CA LEU A 170 -8.15 29.78 12.89
C LEU A 170 -8.48 28.76 14.01
N ILE A 171 -9.10 29.19 15.11
CA ILE A 171 -9.57 28.31 16.19
C ILE A 171 -10.65 27.35 15.66
N LEU A 172 -11.66 27.86 14.95
CA LEU A 172 -12.72 27.04 14.36
C LEU A 172 -12.14 26.01 13.38
N ALA A 173 -11.19 26.41 12.56
CA ALA A 173 -10.51 25.52 11.62
C ALA A 173 -9.72 24.40 12.33
N VAL A 174 -9.05 24.70 13.44
CA VAL A 174 -8.37 23.68 14.27
C VAL A 174 -9.38 22.71 14.89
N ILE A 175 -10.49 23.19 15.41
CA ILE A 175 -11.55 22.35 15.98
C ILE A 175 -12.14 21.42 14.91
N ALA A 176 -12.51 21.98 13.76
CA ALA A 176 -13.04 21.21 12.63
C ALA A 176 -12.04 20.19 12.10
N GLY A 177 -10.76 20.59 11.94
CA GLY A 177 -9.68 19.70 11.52
C GLY A 177 -9.44 18.55 12.48
N ASN A 178 -9.44 18.83 13.78
CA ASN A 178 -9.31 17.79 14.82
C ASN A 178 -10.49 16.80 14.78
N PHE A 179 -11.71 17.28 14.64
CA PHE A 179 -12.90 16.44 14.51
C PHE A 179 -12.82 15.53 13.29
N LEU A 180 -12.46 16.08 12.12
CA LEU A 180 -12.32 15.32 10.88
C LEU A 180 -11.23 14.24 10.99
N ILE A 181 -10.06 14.60 11.53
CA ILE A 181 -8.94 13.66 11.70
C ILE A 181 -9.34 12.55 12.67
N TYR A 182 -9.98 12.88 13.80
CA TYR A 182 -10.42 11.87 14.74
C TYR A 182 -11.41 10.89 14.11
N LYS A 183 -12.43 11.40 13.41
CA LYS A 183 -13.46 10.59 12.75
C LYS A 183 -12.86 9.69 11.66
N SER A 184 -11.90 10.19 10.88
CA SER A 184 -11.25 9.43 9.80
C SER A 184 -10.30 8.34 10.32
N PHE A 185 -9.64 8.55 11.46
CA PHE A 185 -8.68 7.59 12.01
C PHE A 185 -9.29 6.59 13.02
N SER A 186 -10.51 6.86 13.54
CA SER A 186 -11.18 5.96 14.47
C SER A 186 -11.35 4.52 13.95
N PRO A 187 -11.74 4.27 12.68
CA PRO A 187 -11.85 2.91 12.14
C PRO A 187 -10.51 2.17 12.15
N ILE A 188 -9.42 2.87 11.83
CA ILE A 188 -8.06 2.28 11.82
C ILE A 188 -7.63 1.87 13.24
N GLU A 189 -7.94 2.69 14.26
CA GLU A 189 -7.65 2.34 15.65
C GLU A 189 -8.42 1.10 16.10
N ASN A 190 -9.67 0.95 15.67
CA ASN A 190 -10.47 -0.24 15.95
C ASN A 190 -9.87 -1.49 15.31
N ILE A 191 -9.46 -1.41 14.04
CA ILE A 191 -8.76 -2.50 13.34
C ILE A 191 -7.48 -2.90 14.10
N LEU A 192 -6.66 -1.93 14.48
CA LEU A 192 -5.44 -2.20 15.26
C LEU A 192 -5.73 -2.83 16.62
N PHE A 193 -6.81 -2.44 17.26
CA PHE A 193 -7.24 -3.03 18.53
C PHE A 193 -7.70 -4.47 18.35
N GLU A 194 -8.54 -4.77 17.34
CA GLU A 194 -8.99 -6.13 17.02
C GLU A 194 -7.80 -7.02 16.63
N LEU A 195 -6.88 -6.53 15.77
CA LEU A 195 -5.67 -7.27 15.38
C LEU A 195 -4.77 -7.65 16.56
N LYS A 196 -4.64 -6.78 17.58
CA LYS A 196 -3.87 -7.09 18.79
C LYS A 196 -4.47 -8.21 19.63
N GLN A 197 -5.75 -8.51 19.47
CA GLN A 197 -6.41 -9.61 20.19
C GLN A 197 -6.21 -10.95 19.50
N ILE A 198 -5.91 -10.95 18.19
CA ILE A 198 -5.64 -12.17 17.42
C ILE A 198 -4.27 -12.69 17.84
N ASN A 199 -4.23 -13.94 18.29
CA ASN A 199 -3.01 -14.62 18.70
C ASN A 199 -2.88 -15.97 17.98
N ALA A 200 -1.72 -16.60 18.12
CA ALA A 200 -1.42 -17.87 17.43
C ALA A 200 -2.36 -19.04 17.83
N ASN A 201 -3.02 -18.94 18.98
CA ASN A 201 -3.94 -19.97 19.46
C ASN A 201 -5.37 -19.79 18.94
N ASP A 202 -5.69 -18.59 18.43
CA ASP A 202 -7.01 -18.27 17.86
C ASP A 202 -6.82 -17.43 16.60
N LEU A 203 -6.55 -18.11 15.50
CA LEU A 203 -6.44 -17.53 14.16
C LEU A 203 -7.77 -17.50 13.41
N SER A 204 -8.85 -18.03 14.02
CA SER A 204 -10.19 -18.06 13.42
C SER A 204 -10.88 -16.69 13.48
N ALA A 205 -10.45 -15.81 14.38
CA ALA A 205 -10.99 -14.47 14.50
C ALA A 205 -10.81 -13.67 13.20
N ARG A 206 -11.82 -12.88 12.86
CA ARG A 206 -11.84 -12.02 11.67
C ARG A 206 -12.21 -10.59 12.06
N LEU A 207 -11.61 -9.66 11.35
CA LEU A 207 -11.98 -8.24 11.44
C LEU A 207 -13.39 -8.05 10.89
N LYS A 208 -14.19 -7.22 11.57
CA LYS A 208 -15.55 -6.93 11.15
C LYS A 208 -15.55 -5.98 9.96
N THR A 209 -16.22 -6.38 8.88
CA THR A 209 -16.42 -5.52 7.71
C THR A 209 -17.40 -4.39 8.04
N THR A 210 -17.14 -3.20 7.51
CA THR A 210 -18.08 -2.08 7.58
C THR A 210 -19.07 -2.16 6.41
N LYS A 211 -20.21 -1.45 6.52
CA LYS A 211 -21.21 -1.42 5.43
C LYS A 211 -20.80 -0.58 4.23
N ASN A 212 -19.72 0.20 4.35
CA ASN A 212 -19.24 1.07 3.29
C ASN A 212 -18.20 0.33 2.46
N GLU A 213 -18.30 0.42 1.14
CA GLU A 213 -17.27 -0.07 0.21
C GLU A 213 -16.18 1.02 0.05
N ASP A 214 -15.41 1.26 1.10
CA ASP A 214 -14.30 2.21 1.14
C ASP A 214 -12.94 1.49 1.22
N GLU A 215 -11.86 2.25 1.18
CA GLU A 215 -10.47 1.75 1.26
C GLU A 215 -10.22 1.00 2.58
N ILE A 216 -10.92 1.37 3.64
CA ILE A 216 -10.83 0.70 4.94
C ILE A 216 -11.42 -0.72 4.85
N ASN A 217 -12.54 -0.87 4.16
CA ASN A 217 -13.17 -2.18 3.98
C ASN A 217 -12.33 -3.09 3.07
N GLN A 218 -11.68 -2.52 2.05
CA GLN A 218 -10.72 -3.24 1.22
C GLN A 218 -9.52 -3.73 2.06
N LEU A 219 -8.97 -2.88 2.93
CA LEU A 219 -7.90 -3.28 3.86
C LEU A 219 -8.34 -4.42 4.78
N ILE A 220 -9.55 -4.35 5.35
CA ILE A 220 -10.12 -5.40 6.20
C ILE A 220 -10.18 -6.74 5.45
N ASN A 221 -10.66 -6.73 4.20
CA ASN A 221 -10.77 -7.93 3.39
C ASN A 221 -9.40 -8.54 3.10
N GLU A 222 -8.39 -7.74 2.75
CA GLU A 222 -7.04 -8.23 2.51
C GLU A 222 -6.41 -8.81 3.77
N VAL A 223 -6.59 -8.17 4.93
CA VAL A 223 -6.11 -8.71 6.21
C VAL A 223 -6.84 -10.02 6.55
N ASN A 224 -8.15 -10.11 6.36
CA ASN A 224 -8.90 -11.34 6.58
C ASN A 224 -8.45 -12.48 5.65
N ASN A 225 -8.12 -12.18 4.39
CA ASN A 225 -7.53 -13.13 3.45
C ASN A 225 -6.17 -13.64 3.93
N LEU A 226 -5.32 -12.75 4.44
CA LEU A 226 -4.03 -13.13 5.03
C LEU A 226 -4.22 -14.02 6.27
N LEU A 227 -5.15 -13.68 7.16
CA LEU A 227 -5.49 -14.50 8.34
C LEU A 227 -5.98 -15.89 7.93
N SER A 228 -6.82 -16.01 6.92
CA SER A 228 -7.29 -17.31 6.41
C SER A 228 -6.15 -18.18 5.87
N ARG A 229 -5.21 -17.57 5.14
CA ARG A 229 -4.03 -18.27 4.64
C ARG A 229 -3.10 -18.70 5.78
N LEU A 230 -2.96 -17.88 6.82
CA LEU A 230 -2.16 -18.19 7.99
C LEU A 230 -2.78 -19.33 8.79
N GLU A 231 -4.10 -19.27 9.05
CA GLU A 231 -4.87 -20.31 9.73
C GLU A 231 -4.72 -21.67 9.04
N SER A 232 -4.99 -21.72 7.73
CA SER A 232 -4.85 -22.96 6.96
C SER A 232 -3.42 -23.50 6.93
N SER A 233 -2.41 -22.64 7.02
CA SER A 233 -1.01 -23.05 7.10
C SER A 233 -0.68 -23.60 8.47
N PHE A 234 -1.19 -23.00 9.54
CA PHE A 234 -1.02 -23.44 10.90
C PHE A 234 -1.70 -24.80 11.15
N GLU A 235 -2.94 -24.95 10.65
CA GLU A 235 -3.66 -26.23 10.70
C GLU A 235 -2.88 -27.34 10.03
N ARG A 236 -2.32 -27.12 8.84
CA ARG A 236 -1.48 -28.07 8.12
C ARG A 236 -0.22 -28.46 8.91
N ILE A 237 0.42 -27.49 9.56
CA ILE A 237 1.61 -27.76 10.40
C ILE A 237 1.22 -28.57 11.64
N SER A 238 0.12 -28.21 12.29
CA SER A 238 -0.40 -28.90 13.47
C SER A 238 -0.76 -30.34 13.15
N GLN A 239 -1.51 -30.56 12.05
CA GLN A 239 -1.86 -31.89 11.57
C GLN A 239 -0.60 -32.72 11.25
N PHE A 240 0.35 -32.14 10.51
CA PHE A 240 1.61 -32.82 10.19
C PHE A 240 2.39 -33.23 11.45
N SER A 241 2.47 -32.35 12.47
CA SER A 241 3.15 -32.67 13.73
C SER A 241 2.43 -33.78 14.51
N SER A 242 1.11 -33.76 14.52
CA SER A 242 0.29 -34.81 15.15
C SER A 242 0.50 -36.14 14.46
N ASP A 243 0.38 -36.19 13.13
CA ASP A 243 0.51 -37.40 12.33
C ASP A 243 1.94 -38.00 12.45
N ALA A 244 2.96 -37.13 12.38
CA ALA A 244 4.35 -37.57 12.59
C ALA A 244 4.56 -38.19 13.97
N SER A 245 4.00 -37.60 15.03
CA SER A 245 4.07 -38.13 16.37
C SER A 245 3.38 -39.48 16.48
N HIS A 246 2.26 -39.68 15.85
CA HIS A 246 1.54 -40.96 15.83
C HIS A 246 2.31 -42.04 15.08
N GLU A 247 2.86 -41.74 13.90
CA GLU A 247 3.59 -42.68 13.06
C GLU A 247 4.96 -43.10 13.68
N LEU A 248 5.56 -42.22 14.48
CA LEU A 248 6.80 -42.55 15.23
C LEU A 248 6.52 -43.34 16.54
N LYS A 249 5.38 -43.06 17.20
CA LYS A 249 5.03 -43.71 18.46
C LYS A 249 4.68 -45.17 18.28
N THR A 250 4.03 -45.55 17.18
CA THR A 250 3.61 -46.92 16.90
C THR A 250 4.77 -47.90 16.86
N PRO A 251 5.77 -47.75 15.99
CA PRO A 251 6.92 -48.67 15.95
C PRO A 251 7.72 -48.66 17.25
N LEU A 252 7.86 -47.51 17.92
CA LEU A 252 8.51 -47.41 19.21
C LEU A 252 7.79 -48.26 20.29
N THR A 253 6.46 -48.27 20.27
CA THR A 253 5.65 -49.09 21.18
C THR A 253 5.80 -50.57 20.88
N ILE A 254 5.90 -50.95 19.58
CA ILE A 254 6.14 -52.34 19.16
C ILE A 254 7.50 -52.82 19.66
N ILE A 255 8.56 -52.03 19.42
CA ILE A 255 9.93 -52.36 19.89
C ILE A 255 9.94 -52.58 21.42
N ARG A 256 9.37 -51.62 22.15
CA ARG A 256 9.30 -51.68 23.60
C ARG A 256 8.54 -52.93 24.06
N GLY A 257 7.36 -53.20 23.47
CA GLY A 257 6.58 -54.40 23.82
C GLY A 257 7.31 -55.69 23.52
N GLU A 258 8.01 -55.80 22.37
CA GLU A 258 8.79 -56.95 22.00
C GLU A 258 9.92 -57.18 22.99
N ILE A 259 10.67 -56.16 23.37
CA ILE A 259 11.73 -56.24 24.38
C ILE A 259 11.16 -56.63 25.75
N GLU A 260 10.09 -56.00 26.22
CA GLU A 260 9.45 -56.27 27.49
C GLU A 260 8.95 -57.72 27.58
N VAL A 261 8.32 -58.22 26.48
CA VAL A 261 7.85 -59.62 26.41
C VAL A 261 9.01 -60.60 26.35
N THR A 262 10.07 -60.27 25.63
CA THR A 262 11.26 -61.15 25.51
C THR A 262 12.02 -61.29 26.85
N LEU A 263 12.05 -60.22 27.65
CA LEU A 263 12.70 -60.15 28.95
C LEU A 263 11.91 -60.82 30.10
N ARG A 264 10.63 -61.17 29.94
CA ARG A 264 9.78 -61.72 31.01
C ARG A 264 10.15 -63.13 31.44
N LYS A 265 10.77 -63.92 30.57
CA LYS A 265 11.21 -65.27 30.83
C LYS A 265 12.43 -65.59 29.98
N GLU A 266 13.19 -66.64 30.41
CA GLU A 266 14.28 -67.19 29.60
C GLU A 266 13.74 -67.67 28.24
N ARG A 267 14.47 -67.38 27.18
CA ARG A 267 14.12 -67.68 25.78
C ARG A 267 15.30 -68.48 25.16
N THR A 268 14.99 -69.18 24.07
CA THR A 268 16.05 -69.82 23.26
C THR A 268 16.83 -68.70 22.50
N THR A 269 18.06 -69.04 22.10
CA THR A 269 18.94 -68.17 21.34
C THR A 269 18.25 -67.69 20.06
N ASP A 270 17.45 -68.51 19.40
CA ASP A 270 16.75 -68.17 18.18
C ASP A 270 15.56 -67.23 18.44
N GLU A 271 14.84 -67.36 19.54
CA GLU A 271 13.80 -66.41 19.95
C GLU A 271 14.38 -65.01 20.25
N TYR A 272 15.55 -64.97 20.93
CA TYR A 272 16.25 -63.69 21.15
C TYR A 272 16.69 -63.05 19.84
N LYS A 273 17.26 -63.82 18.91
CA LYS A 273 17.64 -63.31 17.58
C LYS A 273 16.45 -62.80 16.79
N ASN A 274 15.31 -63.49 16.82
CA ASN A 274 14.11 -63.08 16.16
C ASN A 274 13.56 -61.76 16.74
N ALA A 275 13.49 -61.60 18.06
CA ALA A 275 13.09 -60.40 18.72
C ALA A 275 14.00 -59.19 18.40
N LEU A 276 15.32 -59.42 18.37
CA LEU A 276 16.30 -58.40 17.98
C LEU A 276 16.16 -58.00 16.50
N ASN A 277 15.94 -58.97 15.60
CA ASN A 277 15.72 -58.68 14.18
C ASN A 277 14.42 -57.92 13.95
N ASN A 278 13.33 -58.28 14.64
CA ASN A 278 12.08 -57.53 14.56
C ASN A 278 12.26 -56.10 15.06
N SER A 279 12.94 -55.93 16.21
CA SER A 279 13.25 -54.60 16.74
C SER A 279 14.12 -53.76 15.77
N LEU A 280 15.09 -54.39 15.11
CA LEU A 280 15.93 -53.73 14.11
C LEU A 280 15.13 -53.30 12.88
N ASN A 281 14.15 -54.11 12.43
CA ASN A 281 13.28 -53.75 11.32
C ASN A 281 12.42 -52.52 11.66
N GLU A 282 11.87 -52.47 12.88
CA GLU A 282 11.08 -51.30 13.33
C GLU A 282 11.95 -50.06 13.49
N LEU A 283 13.20 -50.18 13.97
CA LEU A 283 14.17 -49.06 14.01
C LEU A 283 14.49 -48.53 12.61
N THR A 284 14.68 -49.41 11.64
CA THR A 284 14.90 -49.03 10.24
C THR A 284 13.69 -48.28 9.66
N LEU A 285 12.46 -48.67 10.03
CA LEU A 285 11.23 -47.94 9.64
C LEU A 285 11.16 -46.54 10.25
N ILE A 286 11.57 -46.41 11.54
CA ILE A 286 11.65 -45.12 12.22
C ILE A 286 12.66 -44.20 11.49
N GLU A 287 13.87 -44.73 11.21
CA GLU A 287 14.91 -43.97 10.50
C GLU A 287 14.43 -43.49 9.11
N GLN A 288 13.79 -44.37 8.36
CA GLN A 288 13.20 -44.00 7.05
C GLN A 288 12.13 -42.94 7.22
N THR A 289 11.23 -43.08 8.20
CA THR A 289 10.17 -42.09 8.47
C THR A 289 10.75 -40.72 8.79
N ILE A 290 11.79 -40.65 9.63
CA ILE A 290 12.46 -39.38 9.97
C ILE A 290 13.10 -38.78 8.72
N ASN A 291 13.79 -39.56 7.88
CA ASN A 291 14.38 -39.05 6.63
C ASN A 291 13.34 -38.54 5.66
N ASP A 292 12.20 -39.23 5.53
CA ASP A 292 11.08 -38.83 4.69
C ASP A 292 10.46 -37.51 5.21
N LEU A 293 10.30 -37.34 6.52
CA LEU A 293 9.82 -36.12 7.16
C LEU A 293 10.78 -34.96 6.94
N LEU A 294 12.09 -35.17 7.13
CA LEU A 294 13.12 -34.17 6.88
C LEU A 294 13.12 -33.72 5.40
N PHE A 295 12.96 -34.70 4.48
CA PHE A 295 12.84 -34.39 3.04
C PHE A 295 11.62 -33.53 2.75
N LEU A 296 10.45 -33.83 3.30
CA LEU A 296 9.22 -33.08 3.12
C LEU A 296 9.25 -31.70 3.78
N ALA A 297 10.02 -31.55 4.86
CA ALA A 297 10.19 -30.29 5.57
C ALA A 297 11.12 -29.30 4.85
N LYS A 298 12.08 -29.80 4.03
CA LYS A 298 12.99 -28.94 3.26
C LYS A 298 12.22 -28.07 2.26
N ASN A 299 12.63 -26.83 2.11
CA ASN A 299 12.12 -25.96 1.04
C ASN A 299 12.59 -26.46 -0.33
N GLU A 300 11.88 -26.13 -1.40
CA GLU A 300 12.31 -26.47 -2.76
C GLU A 300 13.72 -25.96 -3.05
N LYS A 301 14.02 -24.72 -2.62
CA LYS A 301 15.36 -24.12 -2.79
C LYS A 301 16.48 -24.96 -2.17
N ASP A 302 16.22 -25.59 -1.02
CA ASP A 302 17.19 -26.43 -0.33
C ASP A 302 17.38 -27.80 -1.01
N LEU A 303 16.35 -28.26 -1.73
CA LEU A 303 16.40 -29.51 -2.49
C LEU A 303 17.10 -29.35 -3.86
N ILE A 304 17.11 -28.15 -4.42
CA ILE A 304 17.72 -27.81 -5.71
C ILE A 304 19.10 -27.16 -5.55
N LEU A 305 19.77 -27.33 -4.40
CA LEU A 305 21.15 -26.86 -4.20
C LEU A 305 22.16 -27.56 -5.12
N ASP A 306 21.87 -28.81 -5.51
CA ASP A 306 22.64 -29.53 -6.51
C ASP A 306 22.45 -28.86 -7.88
N LYS A 307 23.48 -28.93 -8.72
CA LYS A 307 23.36 -28.46 -10.09
C LYS A 307 22.50 -29.43 -10.88
N GLN A 308 21.66 -28.88 -11.76
CA GLN A 308 20.97 -29.70 -12.74
C GLN A 308 21.99 -30.38 -13.66
N GLU A 309 21.81 -31.68 -13.88
CA GLU A 309 22.64 -32.50 -14.73
C GLU A 309 21.84 -33.00 -15.93
N ASN A 310 22.52 -33.24 -17.04
CA ASN A 310 21.94 -33.94 -18.17
C ASN A 310 22.11 -35.45 -17.93
N PHE A 311 21.04 -36.18 -18.11
CA PHE A 311 21.02 -37.64 -17.94
C PHE A 311 19.97 -38.24 -18.89
N TYR A 312 20.10 -39.56 -19.13
CA TYR A 312 19.11 -40.31 -19.89
C TYR A 312 18.12 -41.00 -18.95
N PHE A 313 16.83 -40.90 -19.24
CA PHE A 313 15.78 -41.48 -18.39
C PHE A 313 15.83 -43.01 -18.32
N ASP A 314 16.21 -43.71 -19.43
CA ASP A 314 16.36 -45.15 -19.45
C ASP A 314 17.41 -45.64 -18.46
N GLU A 315 18.56 -44.96 -18.37
CA GLU A 315 19.61 -45.27 -17.38
C GLU A 315 19.09 -45.06 -15.95
N LEU A 316 18.41 -43.95 -15.69
CA LEU A 316 17.86 -43.64 -14.38
C LEU A 316 16.78 -44.65 -13.93
N ILE A 317 15.92 -45.08 -14.87
CA ILE A 317 14.88 -46.09 -14.62
C ILE A 317 15.54 -47.44 -14.30
N ASP A 318 16.51 -47.85 -15.10
CA ASP A 318 17.22 -49.13 -14.90
C ASP A 318 17.95 -49.15 -13.55
N GLU A 319 18.69 -48.11 -13.20
CA GLU A 319 19.31 -47.98 -11.87
C GLU A 319 18.27 -48.06 -10.76
N SER A 320 17.12 -47.35 -10.88
CA SER A 320 16.05 -47.35 -9.89
C SER A 320 15.46 -48.77 -9.71
N ILE A 321 15.28 -49.52 -10.80
CA ILE A 321 14.80 -50.90 -10.78
C ILE A 321 15.82 -51.81 -10.12
N ASN A 322 17.09 -51.70 -10.46
CA ASN A 322 18.16 -52.54 -9.89
C ASN A 322 18.28 -52.36 -8.39
N GLU A 323 18.14 -51.13 -7.85
CA GLU A 323 18.19 -50.88 -6.42
C GLU A 323 17.03 -51.52 -5.64
N ILE A 324 15.85 -51.74 -6.24
CA ILE A 324 14.69 -52.33 -5.56
C ILE A 324 14.44 -53.80 -5.93
N LYS A 325 15.27 -54.39 -6.75
CA LYS A 325 15.10 -55.76 -7.25
C LYS A 325 15.02 -56.77 -6.10
N SER A 326 15.79 -56.56 -5.01
CA SER A 326 15.73 -57.41 -3.81
C SER A 326 14.39 -57.28 -3.09
N PHE A 327 13.82 -56.08 -3.05
CA PHE A 327 12.51 -55.83 -2.47
C PHE A 327 11.40 -56.50 -3.29
N ALA A 328 11.46 -56.42 -4.60
CA ALA A 328 10.51 -57.08 -5.51
C ALA A 328 10.56 -58.62 -5.32
N LYS A 329 11.76 -59.19 -5.24
CA LYS A 329 11.95 -60.60 -5.01
C LYS A 329 11.36 -61.08 -3.66
N LEU A 330 11.52 -60.25 -2.61
CA LEU A 330 10.91 -60.53 -1.29
C LEU A 330 9.40 -60.59 -1.36
N HIS A 331 8.78 -59.73 -2.17
CA HIS A 331 7.30 -59.66 -2.37
C HIS A 331 6.80 -60.65 -3.43
N GLN A 332 7.69 -61.43 -4.06
CA GLN A 332 7.35 -62.36 -5.16
C GLN A 332 6.73 -61.64 -6.36
N VAL A 333 7.21 -60.44 -6.72
CA VAL A 333 6.74 -59.63 -7.84
C VAL A 333 7.88 -59.47 -8.84
N GLU A 334 7.58 -59.69 -10.12
CA GLU A 334 8.55 -59.47 -11.19
C GLU A 334 8.43 -58.04 -11.74
N ILE A 335 9.56 -57.42 -12.09
CA ILE A 335 9.58 -56.09 -12.72
C ILE A 335 9.97 -56.26 -14.18
N ASN A 336 9.07 -55.82 -15.07
CA ASN A 336 9.30 -55.85 -16.50
C ASN A 336 9.44 -54.40 -17.02
N PHE A 337 10.63 -54.06 -17.54
CA PHE A 337 10.91 -52.75 -18.12
C PHE A 337 10.79 -52.80 -19.67
N VAL A 338 9.91 -52.00 -20.22
CA VAL A 338 9.68 -51.85 -21.66
C VAL A 338 10.14 -50.46 -22.08
N LEU A 339 11.30 -50.39 -22.71
CA LEU A 339 11.85 -49.17 -23.25
C LEU A 339 11.30 -49.01 -24.67
N GLU A 340 10.34 -48.05 -24.88
CA GLU A 340 9.85 -47.66 -26.19
C GLU A 340 10.63 -46.45 -26.69
N ASP A 341 10.77 -45.41 -25.83
CA ASP A 341 11.54 -44.19 -26.10
C ASP A 341 12.40 -43.81 -24.90
N SER A 342 13.55 -43.15 -25.18
CA SER A 342 14.38 -42.49 -24.18
C SER A 342 14.68 -41.06 -24.58
N ILE A 343 14.83 -40.17 -23.61
CA ILE A 343 15.24 -38.78 -23.81
C ILE A 343 16.37 -38.40 -22.90
N GLU A 344 17.25 -37.52 -23.40
CA GLU A 344 18.12 -36.74 -22.53
C GLU A 344 17.31 -35.66 -21.81
N PHE A 345 17.40 -35.60 -20.50
CA PHE A 345 16.65 -34.65 -19.68
C PHE A 345 17.59 -33.89 -18.78
N LYS A 346 17.34 -32.59 -18.61
CA LYS A 346 18.08 -31.75 -17.68
C LYS A 346 17.29 -31.57 -16.39
N GLY A 347 17.79 -32.14 -15.31
CA GLY A 347 17.09 -32.14 -14.02
C GLY A 347 17.98 -32.55 -12.86
N PHE A 348 17.36 -33.07 -11.79
CA PHE A 348 18.03 -33.55 -10.59
C PHE A 348 17.90 -35.08 -10.52
N PRO A 349 18.85 -35.83 -11.08
CA PRO A 349 18.71 -37.30 -11.20
C PRO A 349 18.52 -38.01 -9.86
N ASN A 350 19.20 -37.55 -8.80
CA ASN A 350 19.05 -38.12 -7.46
C ASN A 350 17.63 -37.95 -6.90
N LEU A 351 17.00 -36.83 -7.14
CA LEU A 351 15.59 -36.60 -6.72
C LEU A 351 14.64 -37.48 -7.54
N LEU A 352 14.80 -37.53 -8.86
CA LEU A 352 13.97 -38.39 -9.70
C LEU A 352 14.12 -39.86 -9.39
N LYS A 353 15.33 -40.31 -9.03
CA LYS A 353 15.57 -41.69 -8.55
C LYS A 353 14.77 -41.99 -7.27
N ILE A 354 14.71 -41.04 -6.31
CA ILE A 354 13.87 -41.14 -5.10
C ILE A 354 12.39 -41.26 -5.50
N ALA A 355 11.93 -40.43 -6.45
CA ALA A 355 10.52 -40.43 -6.90
C ALA A 355 10.17 -41.81 -7.55
N LEU A 356 11.01 -42.29 -8.48
CA LEU A 356 10.79 -43.58 -9.14
C LEU A 356 10.81 -44.74 -8.13
N LYS A 357 11.74 -44.74 -7.19
CA LYS A 357 11.80 -45.77 -6.12
C LYS A 357 10.53 -45.76 -5.26
N ASN A 358 9.96 -44.62 -4.93
CA ASN A 358 8.70 -44.50 -4.19
C ASN A 358 7.55 -45.10 -4.97
N ALA A 359 7.41 -44.74 -6.27
CA ALA A 359 6.36 -45.27 -7.12
C ALA A 359 6.46 -46.77 -7.33
N LEU A 360 7.69 -47.25 -7.60
CA LEU A 360 7.96 -48.69 -7.78
C LEU A 360 7.76 -49.51 -6.50
N LYS A 361 8.20 -49.01 -5.33
CA LYS A 361 7.94 -49.66 -4.04
C LYS A 361 6.45 -49.80 -3.78
N ASN A 362 5.65 -48.75 -4.04
CA ASN A 362 4.20 -48.84 -3.90
C ASN A 362 3.59 -49.84 -4.87
N ALA A 363 4.00 -49.84 -6.13
CA ALA A 363 3.50 -50.78 -7.14
C ALA A 363 3.80 -52.23 -6.71
N ILE A 364 5.00 -52.54 -6.21
CA ILE A 364 5.39 -53.88 -5.75
C ILE A 364 4.59 -54.25 -4.49
N GLN A 365 4.52 -53.37 -3.51
CA GLN A 365 3.91 -53.61 -2.20
C GLN A 365 2.43 -53.94 -2.28
N PHE A 366 1.70 -53.27 -3.19
CA PHE A 366 0.27 -53.48 -3.36
C PHE A 366 -0.10 -54.44 -4.47
N SER A 367 0.87 -55.01 -5.17
CA SER A 367 0.68 -56.06 -6.17
C SER A 367 0.29 -57.38 -5.53
N HIS A 368 -0.39 -58.25 -6.25
CA HIS A 368 -0.60 -59.63 -5.84
C HIS A 368 0.68 -60.44 -5.95
N LYS A 369 0.86 -61.46 -5.09
CA LYS A 369 1.96 -62.38 -5.19
C LYS A 369 2.01 -63.08 -6.53
N ASN A 370 3.20 -63.32 -7.07
CA ASN A 370 3.45 -63.91 -8.39
C ASN A 370 2.85 -63.09 -9.55
N SER A 371 2.66 -61.79 -9.34
CA SER A 371 2.27 -60.84 -10.39
C SER A 371 3.53 -60.10 -10.91
N GLN A 372 3.30 -59.19 -11.83
CA GLN A 372 4.35 -58.32 -12.39
C GLN A 372 4.03 -56.85 -12.20
N VAL A 373 5.06 -56.00 -12.17
CA VAL A 373 4.98 -54.56 -12.33
C VAL A 373 5.59 -54.23 -13.68
N ILE A 374 4.83 -53.50 -14.51
CA ILE A 374 5.27 -53.10 -15.86
C ILE A 374 5.69 -51.64 -15.78
N VAL A 375 6.92 -51.35 -16.12
CA VAL A 375 7.46 -50.00 -16.30
C VAL A 375 7.63 -49.74 -17.80
N LYS A 376 7.04 -48.63 -18.31
CA LYS A 376 7.20 -48.27 -19.72
C LYS A 376 7.66 -46.84 -19.82
N SER A 377 8.58 -46.55 -20.74
CA SER A 377 8.96 -45.20 -21.13
C SER A 377 8.59 -44.98 -22.59
N TYR A 378 7.86 -43.92 -22.88
CA TYR A 378 7.36 -43.62 -24.22
C TYR A 378 7.09 -42.15 -24.44
N ILE A 379 7.09 -41.69 -25.68
CA ILE A 379 6.67 -40.34 -26.07
C ILE A 379 5.23 -40.41 -26.61
N ASN A 380 4.38 -39.54 -26.11
CA ASN A 380 3.02 -39.35 -26.61
C ASN A 380 2.73 -37.86 -26.77
N ASP A 381 2.29 -37.42 -27.95
CA ASP A 381 2.01 -36.02 -28.27
C ASP A 381 3.19 -35.07 -27.93
N GLY A 382 4.43 -35.55 -28.12
CA GLY A 382 5.66 -34.76 -27.81
C GLY A 382 6.03 -34.66 -26.35
N ILE A 383 5.32 -35.35 -25.47
CA ILE A 383 5.55 -35.39 -24.02
C ILE A 383 6.14 -36.76 -23.67
N PHE A 384 7.26 -36.75 -22.98
CA PHE A 384 7.87 -37.97 -22.46
C PHE A 384 7.11 -38.50 -21.24
N ASN A 385 6.80 -39.76 -21.22
CA ASN A 385 6.00 -40.39 -20.17
C ASN A 385 6.72 -41.63 -19.61
N ILE A 386 6.67 -41.77 -18.29
CA ILE A 386 7.05 -42.99 -17.58
C ILE A 386 5.78 -43.55 -16.93
N SER A 387 5.34 -44.73 -17.34
CA SER A 387 4.19 -45.39 -16.72
C SER A 387 4.65 -46.57 -15.88
N ILE A 388 4.14 -46.66 -14.65
CA ILE A 388 4.38 -47.74 -13.70
C ILE A 388 3.02 -48.37 -13.41
N GLN A 389 2.82 -49.60 -13.88
CA GLN A 389 1.56 -50.33 -13.77
C GLN A 389 1.75 -51.55 -12.83
N ASP A 390 0.89 -51.65 -11.83
CA ASP A 390 0.71 -52.82 -10.99
C ASP A 390 -0.61 -53.54 -11.30
N PHE A 391 -0.67 -54.82 -10.83
CA PHE A 391 -1.85 -55.65 -10.90
C PHE A 391 -2.29 -56.05 -9.49
N GLY A 392 -2.56 -55.07 -8.69
CA GLY A 392 -2.83 -55.23 -7.27
C GLY A 392 -4.27 -54.83 -6.88
N ILE A 393 -4.41 -54.39 -5.64
CA ILE A 393 -5.72 -54.08 -5.03
C ILE A 393 -6.44 -52.88 -5.65
N GLY A 394 -5.68 -52.00 -6.38
CA GLY A 394 -6.21 -50.79 -6.93
C GLY A 394 -6.60 -49.74 -5.87
N ILE A 395 -7.04 -48.56 -6.35
CA ILE A 395 -7.41 -47.42 -5.51
C ILE A 395 -8.83 -46.97 -5.88
N PRO A 396 -9.72 -46.80 -4.89
CA PRO A 396 -11.05 -46.25 -5.12
C PRO A 396 -11.02 -44.87 -5.73
N LEU A 397 -11.96 -44.50 -6.58
CA LEU A 397 -11.96 -43.24 -7.32
C LEU A 397 -11.91 -42.00 -6.39
N ASN A 398 -12.64 -42.07 -5.28
CA ASN A 398 -12.71 -40.99 -4.27
C ASN A 398 -11.44 -40.85 -3.42
N GLU A 399 -10.49 -41.76 -3.54
CA GLU A 399 -9.24 -41.76 -2.79
C GLU A 399 -8.02 -41.43 -3.66
N GLN A 400 -8.14 -41.45 -5.01
CA GLN A 400 -7.02 -41.25 -5.94
C GLN A 400 -6.34 -39.89 -5.81
N GLU A 401 -7.06 -38.84 -5.43
CA GLU A 401 -6.45 -37.53 -5.15
C GLU A 401 -5.77 -37.48 -3.77
N LYS A 402 -6.35 -38.17 -2.79
CA LYS A 402 -5.90 -38.14 -1.40
C LYS A 402 -4.60 -38.90 -1.16
N ILE A 403 -4.26 -39.88 -2.00
CA ILE A 403 -3.02 -40.65 -1.82
C ILE A 403 -1.74 -39.80 -1.89
N PHE A 404 -1.82 -38.56 -2.39
CA PHE A 404 -0.70 -37.61 -2.39
C PHE A 404 -0.62 -36.77 -1.11
N GLU A 405 -1.64 -36.86 -0.24
CA GLU A 405 -1.60 -36.20 1.07
C GLU A 405 -0.60 -36.96 1.98
N LYS A 406 0.05 -36.22 2.86
CA LYS A 406 1.02 -36.78 3.79
C LYS A 406 0.30 -37.73 4.77
N PHE A 407 0.90 -38.90 5.02
CA PHE A 407 0.39 -39.93 5.92
C PHE A 407 -0.94 -40.57 5.49
N TYR A 408 -1.45 -40.20 4.30
CA TYR A 408 -2.69 -40.80 3.82
C TYR A 408 -2.48 -42.27 3.44
N ARG A 409 -3.37 -43.13 3.91
CA ARG A 409 -3.43 -44.55 3.59
C ARG A 409 -4.88 -44.98 3.41
N THR A 410 -5.17 -45.76 2.37
CA THR A 410 -6.51 -46.30 2.16
C THR A 410 -6.84 -47.29 3.27
N ASP A 411 -8.16 -47.47 3.61
CA ASP A 411 -8.57 -48.36 4.70
C ASP A 411 -8.08 -49.82 4.49
N LYS A 412 -8.03 -50.28 3.25
CA LYS A 412 -7.51 -51.62 2.88
C LYS A 412 -6.01 -51.74 3.10
N SER A 413 -5.24 -50.64 3.00
CA SER A 413 -3.80 -50.61 3.20
C SER A 413 -3.40 -50.51 4.68
N ARG A 414 -4.32 -50.14 5.57
CA ARG A 414 -4.11 -50.10 7.04
C ARG A 414 -4.05 -51.48 7.69
N ASN A 415 -4.57 -52.53 7.00
CA ASN A 415 -4.55 -53.88 7.51
C ASN A 415 -3.14 -54.48 7.51
N LYS A 416 -2.63 -54.60 8.69
CA LYS A 416 -1.53 -55.32 9.41
C LYS A 416 -0.23 -55.77 8.75
N ASN A 417 -0.02 -55.84 7.44
CA ASN A 417 1.23 -56.35 6.88
C ASN A 417 1.90 -55.48 5.82
N SER A 418 1.37 -54.34 5.51
CA SER A 418 1.95 -53.39 4.55
C SER A 418 2.62 -52.25 5.31
N GLY A 419 3.87 -52.41 5.69
CA GLY A 419 4.66 -51.40 6.41
C GLY A 419 5.03 -50.20 5.55
N GLY A 420 4.11 -49.25 5.35
CA GLY A 420 4.39 -48.02 4.66
C GLY A 420 3.94 -46.82 5.48
N THR A 421 4.74 -45.77 5.50
CA THR A 421 4.53 -44.51 6.28
C THR A 421 3.45 -43.60 5.69
N GLY A 422 2.97 -43.88 4.48
CA GLY A 422 2.07 -42.95 3.76
C GLY A 422 2.75 -41.66 3.25
N LEU A 423 4.07 -41.57 3.29
CA LEU A 423 4.84 -40.40 2.85
C LEU A 423 5.39 -40.53 1.42
N GLY A 424 5.54 -41.76 0.90
CA GLY A 424 6.19 -42.00 -0.39
C GLY A 424 5.52 -41.30 -1.57
N MET A 425 4.18 -41.29 -1.63
CA MET A 425 3.44 -40.59 -2.72
C MET A 425 3.49 -39.07 -2.59
N SER A 426 3.54 -38.54 -1.39
CA SER A 426 3.73 -37.09 -1.19
C SER A 426 5.15 -36.64 -1.55
N ILE A 427 6.15 -37.49 -1.31
CA ILE A 427 7.55 -37.27 -1.76
C ILE A 427 7.62 -37.32 -3.28
N LEU A 428 7.01 -38.33 -3.92
CA LEU A 428 6.92 -38.43 -5.38
C LEU A 428 6.34 -37.14 -5.96
N LYS A 429 5.19 -36.71 -5.47
CA LYS A 429 4.51 -35.49 -5.95
C LYS A 429 5.43 -34.27 -5.83
N LYS A 430 6.04 -34.04 -4.67
CA LYS A 430 6.95 -32.92 -4.44
C LYS A 430 8.12 -32.92 -5.43
N ILE A 431 8.69 -34.06 -5.74
CA ILE A 431 9.83 -34.16 -6.69
C ILE A 431 9.37 -33.88 -8.11
N ILE A 432 8.21 -34.41 -8.54
CA ILE A 432 7.67 -34.19 -9.87
C ILE A 432 7.28 -32.70 -10.03
N ASP A 433 6.70 -32.08 -9.01
CA ASP A 433 6.38 -30.63 -9.00
C ASP A 433 7.65 -29.76 -9.15
N ILE A 434 8.77 -30.14 -8.48
CA ILE A 434 10.10 -29.49 -8.66
C ILE A 434 10.57 -29.54 -10.12
N HIS A 435 10.31 -30.65 -10.81
CA HIS A 435 10.68 -30.84 -12.22
C HIS A 435 9.59 -30.31 -13.20
N LYS A 436 8.51 -29.66 -12.67
CA LYS A 436 7.36 -29.17 -13.44
C LYS A 436 6.66 -30.26 -14.26
N GLY A 437 6.80 -31.51 -13.83
CA GLY A 437 6.13 -32.66 -14.41
C GLY A 437 4.68 -32.79 -13.94
N ILE A 438 3.97 -33.69 -14.58
CA ILE A 438 2.56 -33.99 -14.28
C ILE A 438 2.43 -35.44 -13.85
N ILE A 439 1.63 -35.70 -12.80
CA ILE A 439 1.29 -37.06 -12.37
C ILE A 439 -0.16 -37.34 -12.74
N LYS A 440 -0.39 -38.46 -13.41
CA LYS A 440 -1.73 -38.99 -13.68
C LYS A 440 -1.85 -40.39 -13.07
N ILE A 441 -3.04 -40.68 -12.50
CA ILE A 441 -3.36 -42.01 -11.96
C ILE A 441 -4.54 -42.56 -12.72
N LYS A 442 -4.40 -43.83 -13.11
CA LYS A 442 -5.50 -44.65 -13.64
C LYS A 442 -5.59 -45.91 -12.77
N SER A 443 -6.60 -46.00 -11.94
CA SER A 443 -6.77 -47.15 -11.02
C SER A 443 -8.21 -47.62 -10.96
N LYS A 444 -8.33 -48.92 -10.79
CA LYS A 444 -9.63 -49.56 -10.54
C LYS A 444 -9.43 -50.64 -9.48
N GLU A 445 -10.35 -50.67 -8.51
CA GLU A 445 -10.29 -51.65 -7.41
C GLU A 445 -10.25 -53.09 -7.91
N ASN A 446 -9.37 -53.88 -7.31
CA ASN A 446 -9.09 -55.29 -7.62
C ASN A 446 -8.61 -55.56 -9.09
N ILE A 447 -8.16 -54.51 -9.78
CA ILE A 447 -7.57 -54.67 -11.13
C ILE A 447 -6.09 -54.19 -11.09
N GLY A 448 -5.82 -53.11 -10.40
CA GLY A 448 -4.48 -52.53 -10.27
C GLY A 448 -4.46 -51.01 -10.49
N THR A 449 -3.25 -50.44 -10.45
CA THR A 449 -2.97 -49.03 -10.58
C THR A 449 -1.92 -48.75 -11.64
N THR A 450 -2.09 -47.73 -12.42
CA THR A 450 -1.08 -47.18 -13.33
C THR A 450 -0.80 -45.73 -12.93
N ILE A 451 0.44 -45.46 -12.53
CA ILE A 451 0.94 -44.09 -12.29
C ILE A 451 1.69 -43.67 -13.55
N ILE A 452 1.37 -42.52 -14.08
CA ILE A 452 2.02 -41.94 -15.26
C ILE A 452 2.68 -40.64 -14.85
N LEU A 453 3.99 -40.55 -15.04
CA LEU A 453 4.80 -39.36 -14.83
C LEU A 453 5.13 -38.76 -16.19
N SER A 454 4.78 -37.50 -16.42
CA SER A 454 4.95 -36.80 -17.70
C SER A 454 5.92 -35.63 -17.54
N PHE A 455 6.87 -35.47 -18.47
CA PHE A 455 7.93 -34.46 -18.47
C PHE A 455 8.03 -33.72 -19.79
#